data_71bb3ce9e03570d9193c4b1356a85b6e
#
_entry.id   71bb3ce9e03570d9193c4b1356a85b6e
#
_cell.length_a   1.000
_cell.length_b   1.000
_cell.length_c   1.000
_cell.angle_alpha   90.00
_cell.angle_beta   90.00
_cell.angle_gamma   90.00
#
_symmetry.space_group_name_H-M   'P 1'
#
loop_
_entity.id
_entity.type
_entity.pdbx_description
1 polymer ?
#
loop_
_entity_poly.entity_id
_entity_poly.type
_entity_poly.pdbx_seq_one_letter_code
_entity_poly.pdbx_strand_id
1 'polypeptide(L)'
;MNKHIAKQAFAASIPVLSGYVVLGTGFGILLQSRGFGLGWALAMSIFIYAGSMQYLAVELLTGGAGLLTAAVTALMVNARHLFYGVSMIDKYRDTGWRKPFLIFALTDETYSLNCTGAHTKGYYFLVSLFNQCYWVAGSALGAMLGRVLPFSTEGIDFSLTALFVTVFVDQWRSTEDHIPAIVGLAASLGALAAFGADNFLIPAMLFITAALALYRRKEAAHG
;
A
#
# COMPACT_ATOMS: atom_id res chain seq x y z
N MET A 1 4.60 -26.44 -12.81
CA MET A 1 4.43 -25.73 -11.53
C MET A 1 4.08 -26.77 -10.47
N ASN A 2 4.84 -26.84 -9.38
CA ASN A 2 4.64 -27.88 -8.34
C ASN A 2 3.35 -27.58 -7.56
N LYS A 3 2.38 -28.51 -7.56
CA LYS A 3 1.07 -28.36 -6.85
C LYS A 3 1.25 -28.05 -5.35
N HIS A 4 2.33 -28.57 -4.76
CA HIS A 4 2.64 -28.31 -3.34
C HIS A 4 2.98 -26.84 -3.08
N ILE A 5 3.80 -26.22 -3.95
CA ILE A 5 4.15 -24.80 -3.84
C ILE A 5 2.92 -23.91 -4.02
N ALA A 6 2.04 -24.26 -4.97
CA ALA A 6 0.80 -23.50 -5.17
C ALA A 6 -0.12 -23.55 -3.96
N LYS A 7 -0.26 -24.72 -3.33
CA LYS A 7 -1.05 -24.88 -2.10
C LYS A 7 -0.47 -24.08 -0.93
N GLN A 8 0.86 -24.09 -0.77
CA GLN A 8 1.52 -23.30 0.28
C GLN A 8 1.35 -21.80 0.07
N ALA A 9 1.57 -21.31 -1.16
CA ALA A 9 1.42 -19.90 -1.49
C ALA A 9 -0.05 -19.43 -1.30
N PHE A 10 -1.01 -20.25 -1.72
CA PHE A 10 -2.44 -19.95 -1.52
C PHE A 10 -2.79 -19.91 -0.03
N ALA A 11 -2.41 -20.91 0.75
CA ALA A 11 -2.68 -20.93 2.19
C ALA A 11 -2.07 -19.72 2.92
N ALA A 12 -0.86 -19.33 2.56
CA ALA A 12 -0.20 -18.15 3.13
C ALA A 12 -0.89 -16.83 2.76
N SER A 13 -1.52 -16.76 1.58
CA SER A 13 -2.19 -15.54 1.09
C SER A 13 -3.66 -15.41 1.55
N ILE A 14 -4.26 -16.42 2.21
CA ILE A 14 -5.65 -16.36 2.70
C ILE A 14 -5.93 -15.15 3.61
N PRO A 15 -5.08 -14.80 4.59
CA PRO A 15 -5.32 -13.61 5.41
C PRO A 15 -5.38 -12.32 4.57
N VAL A 16 -4.53 -12.24 3.53
CA VAL A 16 -4.51 -11.07 2.62
C VAL A 16 -5.77 -11.04 1.74
N LEU A 17 -6.29 -12.20 1.33
CA LEU A 17 -7.52 -12.30 0.54
C LEU A 17 -8.67 -11.53 1.19
N SER A 18 -8.93 -11.77 2.49
CA SER A 18 -10.03 -11.11 3.20
C SER A 18 -9.86 -9.59 3.23
N GLY A 19 -8.67 -9.11 3.56
CA GLY A 19 -8.36 -7.68 3.59
C GLY A 19 -8.48 -7.04 2.20
N TYR A 20 -7.90 -7.66 1.19
CA TYR A 20 -7.88 -7.13 -0.18
C TYR A 20 -9.26 -7.13 -0.85
N VAL A 21 -10.10 -8.12 -0.59
CA VAL A 21 -11.47 -8.12 -1.10
C VAL A 21 -12.27 -6.98 -0.46
N VAL A 22 -12.18 -6.79 0.85
CA VAL A 22 -12.89 -5.71 1.54
C VAL A 22 -12.39 -4.34 1.10
N LEU A 23 -11.08 -4.08 1.18
CA LEU A 23 -10.50 -2.80 0.81
C LEU A 23 -10.62 -2.52 -0.69
N GLY A 24 -10.40 -3.52 -1.54
CA GLY A 24 -10.60 -3.37 -2.99
C GLY A 24 -12.05 -3.05 -3.33
N THR A 25 -13.02 -3.68 -2.64
CA THR A 25 -14.45 -3.35 -2.82
C THR A 25 -14.73 -1.92 -2.41
N GLY A 26 -14.21 -1.46 -1.28
CA GLY A 26 -14.31 -0.05 -0.87
C GLY A 26 -13.74 0.91 -1.91
N PHE A 27 -12.53 0.62 -2.43
CA PHE A 27 -11.92 1.40 -3.52
C PHE A 27 -12.79 1.44 -4.77
N GLY A 28 -13.32 0.29 -5.22
CA GLY A 28 -14.16 0.22 -6.41
C GLY A 28 -15.45 1.01 -6.25
N ILE A 29 -16.11 0.95 -5.09
CA ILE A 29 -17.31 1.74 -4.77
C ILE A 29 -16.98 3.24 -4.79
N LEU A 30 -15.90 3.66 -4.11
CA LEU A 30 -15.44 5.05 -4.09
C LEU A 30 -15.18 5.56 -5.50
N LEU A 31 -14.44 4.81 -6.30
CA LEU A 31 -14.12 5.20 -7.67
C LEU A 31 -15.38 5.35 -8.54
N GLN A 32 -16.32 4.41 -8.41
CA GLN A 32 -17.61 4.44 -9.12
C GLN A 32 -18.45 5.65 -8.69
N SER A 33 -18.49 6.00 -7.41
CA SER A 33 -19.25 7.14 -6.88
C SER A 33 -18.74 8.48 -7.39
N ARG A 34 -17.47 8.56 -7.76
CA ARG A 34 -16.82 9.73 -8.38
C ARG A 34 -16.96 9.75 -9.91
N GLY A 35 -17.76 8.85 -10.50
CA GLY A 35 -18.04 8.81 -11.93
C GLY A 35 -17.06 8.00 -12.77
N PHE A 36 -16.09 7.33 -12.15
CA PHE A 36 -15.13 6.46 -12.82
C PHE A 36 -15.67 5.02 -12.84
N GLY A 37 -15.85 4.46 -14.02
CA GLY A 37 -16.44 3.12 -14.18
C GLY A 37 -15.48 1.96 -13.94
N LEU A 38 -16.01 0.73 -14.11
CA LEU A 38 -15.27 -0.52 -13.95
C LEU A 38 -13.94 -0.55 -14.72
N GLY A 39 -13.88 0.03 -15.92
CA GLY A 39 -12.64 0.09 -16.70
C GLY A 39 -11.50 0.81 -15.97
N TRP A 40 -11.80 1.89 -15.28
CA TRP A 40 -10.84 2.61 -14.46
C TRP A 40 -10.42 1.80 -13.22
N ALA A 41 -11.36 1.13 -12.56
CA ALA A 41 -11.05 0.28 -11.42
C ALA A 41 -10.08 -0.84 -11.80
N LEU A 42 -10.33 -1.51 -12.93
CA LEU A 42 -9.45 -2.55 -13.46
C LEU A 42 -8.08 -1.99 -13.88
N ALA A 43 -8.05 -0.89 -14.64
CA ALA A 43 -6.80 -0.27 -15.09
C ALA A 43 -5.92 0.15 -13.91
N MET A 44 -6.47 0.85 -12.92
CA MET A 44 -5.72 1.26 -11.73
C MET A 44 -5.24 0.06 -10.92
N SER A 45 -6.06 -0.96 -10.73
CA SER A 45 -5.69 -2.15 -9.95
C SER A 45 -4.66 -3.04 -10.65
N ILE A 46 -4.61 -3.03 -11.98
CA ILE A 46 -3.63 -3.79 -12.76
C ILE A 46 -2.32 -3.03 -12.91
N PHE A 47 -2.36 -1.71 -13.19
CA PHE A 47 -1.18 -0.94 -13.58
C PHE A 47 -0.59 -0.08 -12.46
N ILE A 48 -1.36 0.32 -11.45
CA ILE A 48 -0.86 1.05 -10.28
C ILE A 48 -0.59 0.07 -9.14
N TYR A 49 -1.56 -0.75 -8.81
CA TYR A 49 -1.48 -1.81 -7.79
C TYR A 49 -0.85 -1.35 -6.46
N ALA A 50 -1.23 -0.18 -6.00
CA ALA A 50 -0.82 0.40 -4.72
C ALA A 50 -2.06 0.94 -4.01
N GLY A 51 -2.67 0.14 -3.13
CA GLY A 51 -4.00 0.40 -2.55
C GLY A 51 -4.15 1.82 -2.00
N SER A 52 -3.28 2.25 -1.09
CA SER A 52 -3.31 3.60 -0.52
C SER A 52 -3.15 4.70 -1.58
N MET A 53 -2.26 4.50 -2.57
CA MET A 53 -2.09 5.45 -3.65
C MET A 53 -3.32 5.49 -4.58
N GLN A 54 -3.99 4.35 -4.79
CA GLN A 54 -5.21 4.30 -5.60
C GLN A 54 -6.36 5.09 -4.97
N TYR A 55 -6.56 4.98 -3.65
CA TYR A 55 -7.53 5.80 -2.92
C TYR A 55 -7.19 7.30 -3.04
N LEU A 56 -5.93 7.68 -2.81
CA LEU A 56 -5.49 9.07 -2.99
C LEU A 56 -5.61 9.54 -4.45
N ALA A 57 -5.36 8.66 -5.42
CA ALA A 57 -5.49 9.01 -6.83
C ALA A 57 -6.94 9.37 -7.20
N VAL A 58 -7.95 8.78 -6.56
CA VAL A 58 -9.35 9.20 -6.74
C VAL A 58 -9.52 10.65 -6.34
N GLU A 59 -9.01 11.04 -5.17
CA GLU A 59 -9.09 12.43 -4.68
C GLU A 59 -8.28 13.40 -5.55
N LEU A 60 -7.08 13.03 -5.97
CA LEU A 60 -6.26 13.85 -6.87
C LEU A 60 -6.93 14.07 -8.23
N LEU A 61 -7.57 13.04 -8.79
CA LEU A 61 -8.27 13.11 -10.07
C LEU A 61 -9.53 13.98 -9.97
N THR A 62 -10.31 13.81 -8.91
CA THR A 62 -11.56 14.57 -8.71
C THR A 62 -11.30 16.01 -8.28
N GLY A 63 -10.23 16.26 -7.52
CA GLY A 63 -9.79 17.59 -7.10
C GLY A 63 -9.05 18.39 -8.19
N GLY A 64 -8.82 17.80 -9.38
CA GLY A 64 -8.10 18.48 -10.46
C GLY A 64 -6.64 18.79 -10.14
N ALA A 65 -6.00 17.96 -9.32
CA ALA A 65 -4.60 18.15 -8.93
C ALA A 65 -3.66 18.16 -10.15
N GLY A 66 -2.70 19.09 -10.15
CA GLY A 66 -1.69 19.16 -11.19
C GLY A 66 -0.78 17.93 -11.21
N LEU A 67 -0.21 17.61 -12.38
CA LEU A 67 0.68 16.45 -12.55
C LEU A 67 1.87 16.44 -11.58
N LEU A 68 2.44 17.60 -11.27
CA LEU A 68 3.55 17.69 -10.32
C LEU A 68 3.11 17.29 -8.91
N THR A 69 1.97 17.80 -8.46
CA THR A 69 1.40 17.45 -7.16
C THR A 69 1.12 15.93 -7.09
N ALA A 70 0.50 15.39 -8.12
CA ALA A 70 0.23 13.96 -8.19
C ALA A 70 1.52 13.11 -8.16
N ALA A 71 2.55 13.53 -8.90
CA ALA A 71 3.83 12.83 -8.94
C ALA A 71 4.56 12.88 -7.59
N VAL A 72 4.60 14.04 -6.94
CA VAL A 72 5.22 14.19 -5.61
C VAL A 72 4.46 13.38 -4.57
N THR A 73 3.13 13.46 -4.55
CA THR A 73 2.30 12.67 -3.64
C THR A 73 2.52 11.16 -3.85
N ALA A 74 2.53 10.71 -5.11
CA ALA A 74 2.77 9.31 -5.44
C ALA A 74 4.14 8.83 -4.95
N LEU A 75 5.19 9.63 -5.18
CA LEU A 75 6.54 9.31 -4.72
C LEU A 75 6.60 9.21 -3.19
N MET A 76 5.97 10.15 -2.49
CA MET A 76 6.01 10.22 -1.04
C MET A 76 5.23 9.08 -0.39
N VAL A 77 4.01 8.81 -0.83
CA VAL A 77 3.18 7.73 -0.28
C VAL A 77 3.80 6.36 -0.55
N ASN A 78 4.43 6.19 -1.72
CA ASN A 78 5.07 4.95 -2.11
C ASN A 78 6.57 4.87 -1.72
N ALA A 79 7.14 5.85 -1.04
CA ALA A 79 8.56 5.86 -0.65
C ALA A 79 8.98 4.60 0.16
N ARG A 80 8.06 4.05 0.95
CA ARG A 80 8.26 2.79 1.68
C ARG A 80 8.64 1.60 0.79
N HIS A 81 8.16 1.56 -0.45
CA HIS A 81 8.49 0.48 -1.39
C HIS A 81 9.98 0.46 -1.78
N LEU A 82 10.70 1.58 -1.66
CA LEU A 82 12.15 1.61 -1.84
C LEU A 82 12.85 0.73 -0.79
N PHE A 83 12.41 0.81 0.46
CA PHE A 83 12.97 0.01 1.56
C PHE A 83 12.63 -1.47 1.39
N TYR A 84 11.40 -1.79 0.99
CA TYR A 84 11.00 -3.17 0.66
C TYR A 84 11.85 -3.71 -0.48
N GLY A 85 12.03 -2.93 -1.54
CA GLY A 85 12.85 -3.29 -2.69
C GLY A 85 14.28 -3.63 -2.29
N VAL A 86 14.92 -2.80 -1.47
CA VAL A 86 16.29 -3.03 -0.99
C VAL A 86 16.38 -4.34 -0.21
N SER A 87 15.48 -4.61 0.71
CA SER A 87 15.51 -5.83 1.53
C SER A 87 15.20 -7.11 0.75
N MET A 88 14.56 -7.00 -0.42
CA MET A 88 14.19 -8.13 -1.27
C MET A 88 15.20 -8.41 -2.41
N ILE A 89 16.26 -7.60 -2.55
CA ILE A 89 17.26 -7.74 -3.64
C ILE A 89 17.80 -9.16 -3.73
N ASP A 90 18.27 -9.70 -2.61
CA ASP A 90 18.87 -11.03 -2.59
C ASP A 90 17.84 -12.14 -2.83
N LYS A 91 16.64 -12.02 -2.28
CA LYS A 91 15.56 -13.00 -2.47
C LYS A 91 15.07 -13.07 -3.91
N TYR A 92 15.08 -11.94 -4.62
CA TYR A 92 14.62 -11.83 -6.01
C TYR A 92 15.74 -11.90 -7.05
N ARG A 93 17.02 -12.05 -6.62
CA ARG A 93 18.21 -12.01 -7.50
C ARG A 93 18.06 -12.93 -8.71
N ASP A 94 17.69 -14.17 -8.49
CA ASP A 94 17.70 -15.22 -9.53
C ASP A 94 16.29 -15.59 -10.02
N THR A 95 15.30 -14.71 -9.90
CA THR A 95 13.93 -15.01 -10.32
C THR A 95 13.70 -14.86 -11.83
N GLY A 96 14.74 -14.44 -12.58
CA GLY A 96 14.72 -14.34 -14.04
C GLY A 96 13.65 -13.36 -14.55
N TRP A 97 12.92 -13.77 -15.59
CA TRP A 97 11.88 -12.94 -16.22
C TRP A 97 10.73 -12.53 -15.30
N ARG A 98 10.55 -13.21 -14.17
CA ARG A 98 9.55 -12.89 -13.15
C ARG A 98 9.92 -11.69 -12.29
N LYS A 99 11.19 -11.28 -12.28
CA LYS A 99 11.70 -10.20 -11.42
C LYS A 99 10.97 -8.88 -11.61
N PRO A 100 10.72 -8.37 -12.82
CA PRO A 100 9.98 -7.11 -12.99
C PRO A 100 8.58 -7.15 -12.36
N PHE A 101 7.88 -8.27 -12.53
CA PHE A 101 6.57 -8.46 -11.90
C PHE A 101 6.65 -8.51 -10.38
N LEU A 102 7.63 -9.22 -9.82
CA LEU A 102 7.81 -9.32 -8.37
C LEU A 102 8.15 -7.96 -7.72
N ILE A 103 8.91 -7.12 -8.41
CA ILE A 103 9.22 -5.76 -7.96
C ILE A 103 7.96 -4.90 -8.01
N PHE A 104 7.21 -4.95 -9.09
CA PHE A 104 5.96 -4.22 -9.26
C PHE A 104 4.90 -4.63 -8.23
N ALA A 105 4.76 -5.94 -7.98
CA ALA A 105 3.74 -6.50 -7.10
C ALA A 105 4.14 -6.53 -5.60
N LEU A 106 5.17 -5.76 -5.21
CA LEU A 106 5.67 -5.74 -3.85
C LEU A 106 4.89 -4.73 -2.99
N THR A 107 3.69 -5.10 -2.58
CA THR A 107 2.87 -4.36 -1.60
C THR A 107 3.29 -4.69 -0.18
N ASP A 108 2.74 -3.98 0.82
CA ASP A 108 3.02 -4.21 2.25
C ASP A 108 2.75 -5.67 2.65
N GLU A 109 1.61 -6.20 2.24
CA GLU A 109 1.17 -7.56 2.56
C GLU A 109 2.00 -8.60 1.79
N THR A 110 2.31 -8.33 0.52
CA THR A 110 3.18 -9.20 -0.27
C THR A 110 4.59 -9.22 0.31
N TYR A 111 5.09 -8.06 0.75
CA TYR A 111 6.37 -7.96 1.43
C TYR A 111 6.37 -8.77 2.73
N SER A 112 5.38 -8.63 3.59
CA SER A 112 5.30 -9.33 4.86
C SER A 112 5.33 -10.85 4.71
N LEU A 113 4.68 -11.40 3.68
CA LEU A 113 4.69 -12.83 3.36
C LEU A 113 6.03 -13.30 2.75
N ASN A 114 6.66 -12.46 1.94
CA ASN A 114 7.85 -12.82 1.20
C ASN A 114 9.16 -12.53 1.96
N CYS A 115 9.15 -11.61 2.94
CA CYS A 115 10.33 -11.26 3.72
C CYS A 115 10.65 -12.30 4.80
N THR A 116 9.69 -13.10 5.24
CA THR A 116 9.88 -14.15 6.25
C THR A 116 10.42 -15.43 5.60
N GLY A 117 11.49 -15.98 6.15
CA GLY A 117 12.08 -17.24 5.69
C GLY A 117 12.69 -17.21 4.29
N ALA A 118 13.15 -18.38 3.82
CA ALA A 118 13.65 -18.61 2.48
C ALA A 118 12.62 -19.45 1.70
N HIS A 119 12.11 -18.92 0.62
CA HIS A 119 11.11 -19.59 -0.22
C HIS A 119 11.62 -19.82 -1.64
N THR A 120 10.93 -20.68 -2.37
CA THR A 120 11.23 -20.93 -3.78
C THR A 120 10.78 -19.76 -4.66
N LYS A 121 11.44 -19.57 -5.82
CA LYS A 121 11.08 -18.57 -6.84
C LYS A 121 9.61 -18.67 -7.28
N GLY A 122 9.08 -19.90 -7.28
CA GLY A 122 7.68 -20.17 -7.61
C GLY A 122 6.72 -19.70 -6.52
N TYR A 123 7.10 -19.81 -5.27
CA TYR A 123 6.31 -19.31 -4.13
C TYR A 123 6.17 -17.78 -4.18
N TYR A 124 7.29 -17.05 -4.30
CA TYR A 124 7.26 -15.59 -4.41
C TYR A 124 6.34 -15.11 -5.52
N PHE A 125 6.45 -15.74 -6.68
CA PHE A 125 5.61 -15.39 -7.84
C PHE A 125 4.12 -15.65 -7.59
N LEU A 126 3.78 -16.79 -7.00
CA LEU A 126 2.38 -17.16 -6.76
C LEU A 126 1.74 -16.31 -5.66
N VAL A 127 2.44 -16.02 -4.59
CA VAL A 127 1.94 -15.11 -3.54
C VAL A 127 1.65 -13.73 -4.14
N SER A 128 2.59 -13.17 -4.90
CA SER A 128 2.40 -11.87 -5.56
C SER A 128 1.23 -11.88 -6.53
N LEU A 129 1.09 -12.95 -7.32
CA LEU A 129 0.01 -13.10 -8.30
C LEU A 129 -1.37 -13.25 -7.61
N PHE A 130 -1.46 -14.06 -6.58
CA PHE A 130 -2.72 -14.25 -5.82
C PHE A 130 -3.16 -12.94 -5.18
N ASN A 131 -2.25 -12.25 -4.51
CA ASN A 131 -2.56 -10.97 -3.88
C ASN A 131 -3.05 -9.93 -4.91
N GLN A 132 -2.40 -9.82 -6.07
CA GLN A 132 -2.87 -8.93 -7.13
C GLN A 132 -4.25 -9.34 -7.65
N CYS A 133 -4.49 -10.64 -7.88
CA CYS A 133 -5.80 -11.12 -8.30
C CYS A 133 -6.90 -10.79 -7.27
N TYR A 134 -6.61 -10.89 -5.96
CA TYR A 134 -7.57 -10.55 -4.92
C TYR A 134 -7.92 -9.06 -4.93
N TRP A 135 -6.92 -8.20 -5.09
CA TRP A 135 -7.14 -6.75 -5.19
C TRP A 135 -7.94 -6.36 -6.43
N VAL A 136 -7.58 -6.91 -7.59
CA VAL A 136 -8.29 -6.66 -8.86
C VAL A 136 -9.74 -7.14 -8.77
N ALA A 137 -9.97 -8.35 -8.21
CA ALA A 137 -11.30 -8.90 -8.04
C ALA A 137 -12.15 -8.07 -7.08
N GLY A 138 -11.58 -7.66 -5.93
CA GLY A 138 -12.25 -6.76 -4.99
C GLY A 138 -12.62 -5.42 -5.62
N SER A 139 -11.68 -4.78 -6.31
CA SER A 139 -11.90 -3.51 -7.00
C SER A 139 -12.99 -3.60 -8.08
N ALA A 140 -12.98 -4.68 -8.85
CA ALA A 140 -14.01 -4.93 -9.86
C ALA A 140 -15.38 -5.15 -9.22
N LEU A 141 -15.45 -5.96 -8.17
CA LEU A 141 -16.67 -6.21 -7.40
C LEU A 141 -17.22 -4.90 -6.84
N GLY A 142 -16.37 -4.06 -6.24
CA GLY A 142 -16.76 -2.76 -5.71
C GLY A 142 -17.31 -1.81 -6.78
N ALA A 143 -16.64 -1.72 -7.93
CA ALA A 143 -17.11 -0.89 -9.04
C ALA A 143 -18.45 -1.37 -9.60
N MET A 144 -18.69 -2.68 -9.65
CA MET A 144 -19.99 -3.23 -10.06
C MET A 144 -21.08 -2.96 -9.01
N LEU A 145 -20.79 -3.17 -7.73
CA LEU A 145 -21.74 -2.91 -6.64
C LEU A 145 -22.10 -1.42 -6.55
N GLY A 146 -21.10 -0.54 -6.67
CA GLY A 146 -21.31 0.91 -6.65
C GLY A 146 -22.16 1.43 -7.81
N ARG A 147 -22.25 0.67 -8.91
CA ARG A 147 -23.15 0.99 -10.03
C ARG A 147 -24.61 0.60 -9.79
N VAL A 148 -24.83 -0.50 -9.06
CA VAL A 148 -26.17 -1.09 -8.88
C VAL A 148 -26.85 -0.55 -7.63
N LEU A 149 -26.09 -0.31 -6.58
CA LEU A 149 -26.63 0.10 -5.29
C LEU A 149 -26.49 1.62 -5.15
N PRO A 150 -27.59 2.34 -4.81
CA PRO A 150 -27.53 3.77 -4.51
C PRO A 150 -26.88 3.95 -3.12
N PHE A 151 -25.58 3.83 -3.05
CA PHE A 151 -24.86 4.14 -1.81
C PHE A 151 -24.78 5.65 -1.62
N SER A 152 -25.12 6.13 -0.42
CA SER A 152 -24.61 7.40 0.05
C SER A 152 -23.08 7.30 0.11
N THR A 153 -22.38 8.25 -0.49
CA THR A 153 -20.93 8.32 -0.41
C THR A 153 -20.45 8.81 0.95
N GLU A 154 -21.38 9.28 1.81
CA GLU A 154 -21.12 9.64 3.20
C GLU A 154 -20.54 8.42 3.94
N GLY A 155 -19.30 8.53 4.37
CA GLY A 155 -18.57 7.45 5.04
C GLY A 155 -17.63 6.64 4.13
N ILE A 156 -17.79 6.63 2.81
CA ILE A 156 -16.79 6.00 1.92
C ILE A 156 -15.51 6.80 1.93
N ASP A 157 -15.57 8.12 2.03
CA ASP A 157 -14.41 8.99 2.19
C ASP A 157 -13.61 8.66 3.48
N PHE A 158 -14.29 8.11 4.49
CA PHE A 158 -13.64 7.60 5.70
C PHE A 158 -12.85 6.30 5.48
N SER A 159 -13.11 5.56 4.39
CA SER A 159 -12.43 4.28 4.13
C SER A 159 -10.91 4.43 4.01
N LEU A 160 -10.44 5.53 3.43
CA LEU A 160 -9.01 5.84 3.35
C LEU A 160 -8.42 6.10 4.74
N THR A 161 -9.10 6.90 5.55
CA THR A 161 -8.70 7.16 6.94
C THR A 161 -8.68 5.87 7.76
N ALA A 162 -9.74 5.05 7.64
CA ALA A 162 -9.82 3.76 8.30
C ALA A 162 -8.68 2.81 7.88
N LEU A 163 -8.33 2.80 6.59
CA LEU A 163 -7.18 2.03 6.07
C LEU A 163 -5.88 2.46 6.76
N PHE A 164 -5.58 3.75 6.80
CA PHE A 164 -4.35 4.23 7.42
C PHE A 164 -4.31 4.01 8.93
N VAL A 165 -5.44 4.20 9.62
CA VAL A 165 -5.56 3.90 11.05
C VAL A 165 -5.33 2.40 11.30
N THR A 166 -5.91 1.53 10.48
CA THR A 166 -5.73 0.08 10.61
C THR A 166 -4.27 -0.31 10.42
N VAL A 167 -3.62 0.20 9.38
CA VAL A 167 -2.18 -0.05 9.12
C VAL A 167 -1.33 0.45 10.28
N PHE A 168 -1.62 1.64 10.81
CA PHE A 168 -0.91 2.19 11.95
C PHE A 168 -1.06 1.31 13.20
N VAL A 169 -2.29 0.91 13.53
CA VAL A 169 -2.57 0.03 14.68
C VAL A 169 -1.91 -1.33 14.52
N ASP A 170 -1.94 -1.90 13.32
CA ASP A 170 -1.33 -3.19 13.04
C ASP A 170 0.20 -3.13 13.20
N GLN A 171 0.83 -2.09 12.67
CA GLN A 171 2.27 -1.85 12.86
C GLN A 171 2.61 -1.58 14.32
N TRP A 172 1.80 -0.81 15.04
CA TRP A 172 2.00 -0.57 16.47
C TRP A 172 1.99 -1.88 17.28
N ARG A 173 1.06 -2.79 16.95
CA ARG A 173 0.93 -4.08 17.65
C ARG A 173 1.99 -5.11 17.27
N SER A 174 2.54 -5.02 16.07
CA SER A 174 3.51 -5.98 15.54
C SER A 174 4.97 -5.61 15.85
N THR A 175 5.23 -4.41 16.36
CA THR A 175 6.59 -3.89 16.60
C THR A 175 6.78 -3.59 18.08
N GLU A 176 7.91 -4.02 18.66
CA GLU A 176 8.27 -3.69 20.06
C GLU A 176 8.80 -2.25 20.18
N ASP A 177 9.47 -1.74 19.12
CA ASP A 177 9.97 -0.37 19.09
C ASP A 177 8.92 0.59 18.52
N HIS A 178 8.34 1.41 19.40
CA HIS A 178 7.32 2.41 19.05
C HIS A 178 7.91 3.79 18.74
N ILE A 179 9.22 3.98 18.88
CA ILE A 179 9.87 5.29 18.63
C ILE A 179 9.60 5.80 17.21
N PRO A 180 9.70 4.98 16.16
CA PRO A 180 9.40 5.44 14.81
C PRO A 180 7.96 5.94 14.62
N ALA A 181 6.99 5.28 15.26
CA ALA A 181 5.57 5.67 15.20
C ALA A 181 5.33 7.00 15.94
N ILE A 182 5.92 7.15 17.12
CA ILE A 182 5.83 8.39 17.92
C ILE A 182 6.48 9.56 17.18
N VAL A 183 7.67 9.36 16.61
CA VAL A 183 8.36 10.36 15.78
C VAL A 183 7.50 10.76 14.58
N GLY A 184 6.90 9.78 13.90
CA GLY A 184 6.00 10.01 12.78
C GLY A 184 4.79 10.87 13.17
N LEU A 185 4.13 10.52 14.28
CA LEU A 185 2.98 11.27 14.79
C LEU A 185 3.35 12.68 15.21
N ALA A 186 4.41 12.84 16.01
CA ALA A 186 4.86 14.14 16.49
C ALA A 186 5.29 15.07 15.33
N ALA A 187 6.05 14.57 14.36
CA ALA A 187 6.47 15.32 13.18
C ALA A 187 5.29 15.73 12.30
N SER A 188 4.30 14.84 12.13
CA SER A 188 3.09 15.13 11.35
C SER A 188 2.23 16.20 12.02
N LEU A 189 2.00 16.10 13.33
CA LEU A 189 1.26 17.12 14.07
C LEU A 189 1.99 18.46 14.11
N GLY A 190 3.31 18.44 14.31
CA GLY A 190 4.14 19.66 14.28
C GLY A 190 4.13 20.34 12.92
N ALA A 191 4.25 19.56 11.84
CA ALA A 191 4.18 20.10 10.49
C ALA A 191 2.78 20.62 10.16
N LEU A 192 1.71 19.93 10.57
CA LEU A 192 0.34 20.39 10.41
C LEU A 192 0.09 21.72 11.09
N ALA A 193 0.59 21.88 12.33
CA ALA A 193 0.47 23.13 13.08
C ALA A 193 1.26 24.28 12.46
N ALA A 194 2.44 24.00 11.88
CA ALA A 194 3.34 25.02 11.31
C ALA A 194 2.99 25.42 9.89
N PHE A 195 2.54 24.48 9.04
CA PHE A 195 2.37 24.68 7.58
C PHE A 195 0.91 24.60 7.12
N GLY A 196 -0.03 24.26 8.01
CA GLY A 196 -1.45 24.09 7.70
C GLY A 196 -1.75 22.81 6.91
N ALA A 197 -3.06 22.52 6.75
CA ALA A 197 -3.55 21.26 6.16
C ALA A 197 -3.08 21.02 4.71
N ASP A 198 -2.96 22.08 3.93
CA ASP A 198 -2.64 21.97 2.50
C ASP A 198 -1.15 21.70 2.21
N ASN A 199 -0.25 22.05 3.15
CA ASN A 199 1.19 22.05 2.89
C ASN A 199 2.00 21.22 3.90
N PHE A 200 1.39 20.55 4.87
CA PHE A 200 2.11 19.85 5.95
C PHE A 200 2.79 18.57 5.51
N LEU A 201 2.27 17.90 4.48
CA LEU A 201 2.67 16.53 4.11
C LEU A 201 4.16 16.44 3.78
N ILE A 202 4.65 17.32 2.90
CA ILE A 202 6.07 17.32 2.48
C ILE A 202 7.01 17.64 3.64
N PRO A 203 6.82 18.73 4.42
CA PRO A 203 7.62 18.99 5.60
C PRO A 203 7.60 17.84 6.62
N ALA A 204 6.41 17.26 6.91
CA ALA A 204 6.28 16.13 7.82
C ALA A 204 7.17 14.96 7.40
N MET A 205 7.11 14.56 6.14
CA MET A 205 7.90 13.45 5.63
C MET A 205 9.41 13.71 5.65
N LEU A 206 9.84 14.92 5.35
CA LEU A 206 11.25 15.31 5.47
C LEU A 206 11.73 15.24 6.92
N PHE A 207 10.94 15.75 7.88
CA PHE A 207 11.26 15.68 9.30
C PHE A 207 11.29 14.23 9.80
N ILE A 208 10.31 13.40 9.44
CA ILE A 208 10.28 11.98 9.79
C ILE A 208 11.53 11.28 9.27
N THR A 209 11.84 11.47 7.99
CA THR A 209 13.00 10.82 7.35
C THR A 209 14.30 11.24 8.01
N ALA A 210 14.49 12.53 8.26
CA ALA A 210 15.69 13.06 8.93
C ALA A 210 15.81 12.52 10.37
N ALA A 211 14.73 12.57 11.14
CA ALA A 211 14.72 12.11 12.53
C ALA A 211 15.02 10.61 12.64
N LEU A 212 14.39 9.78 11.79
CA LEU A 212 14.62 8.34 11.80
C LEU A 212 16.01 7.95 11.25
N ALA A 213 16.54 8.70 10.30
CA ALA A 213 17.92 8.50 9.83
C ALA A 213 18.94 8.79 10.94
N LEU A 214 18.71 9.84 11.74
CA LEU A 214 19.55 10.16 12.89
C LEU A 214 19.40 9.13 14.01
N TYR A 215 18.18 8.66 14.28
CA TYR A 215 17.90 7.62 15.26
C TYR A 215 18.66 6.33 14.93
N ARG A 216 18.54 5.80 13.71
CA ARG A 216 19.26 4.61 13.28
C ARG A 216 20.78 4.75 13.30
N ARG A 217 21.31 5.95 12.99
CA ARG A 217 22.77 6.18 13.13
C ARG A 217 23.25 6.07 14.55
N LYS A 218 22.44 6.49 15.53
CA LYS A 218 22.77 6.33 16.95
C LYS A 218 22.74 4.87 17.38
N GLU A 219 21.76 4.09 16.98
CA GLU A 219 21.72 2.65 17.28
C GLU A 219 22.94 1.91 16.70
N ALA A 220 23.28 2.17 15.44
CA ALA A 220 24.44 1.56 14.77
C ALA A 220 25.80 1.99 15.38
N ALA A 221 25.85 3.07 16.16
CA ALA A 221 27.06 3.51 16.84
C ALA A 221 27.21 2.98 18.26
N HIS A 222 26.15 2.36 18.83
CA HIS A 222 26.12 1.84 20.22
C HIS A 222 25.93 0.31 20.29
N GLY A 223 25.72 -0.38 19.18
CA GLY A 223 25.71 -1.84 19.06
C GLY A 223 26.89 -2.35 18.25
#